data_2bed174e0a16943d4a0e9fbcc2c5c545
#
_entry.id   2bed174e0a16943d4a0e9fbcc2c5c545
#
_cell.length_a   1.000
_cell.length_b   1.000
_cell.length_c   1.000
_cell.angle_alpha   90.00
_cell.angle_beta   90.00
_cell.angle_gamma   90.00
#
_symmetry.space_group_name_H-M   'P 1'
#
loop_
_entity.id
_entity.type
_entity.pdbx_description
1 polymer ?
#
loop_
_entity_poly.entity_id
_entity_poly.type
_entity_poly.pdbx_seq_one_letter_code
_entity_poly.pdbx_strand_id
1 'polypeptide(L)'
;MKKIVLAFSGGLDTSFCIPYLIEQGYEVHTLFVNTGGISISEEKHLSNRAIQLGAKKHKNVNVETKLWDQVLVPLIFSGALYQNRYPVLCSDRYLIVSESIKLCKKLNTKYIDPIPCNFQYKPSFFSHTC
;
A
#
# COMPACT_ATOMS: atom_id res chain seq x y z
N MET A 1 17.47 6.11 12.59
CA MET A 1 17.00 5.87 11.22
C MET A 1 15.57 6.39 11.06
N LYS A 2 15.28 7.00 9.94
CA LYS A 2 13.93 7.46 9.64
C LYS A 2 13.08 6.25 9.21
N LYS A 3 11.92 6.09 9.82
CA LYS A 3 10.99 5.00 9.47
C LYS A 3 10.16 5.41 8.26
N ILE A 4 9.92 4.47 7.34
CA ILE A 4 9.03 4.65 6.21
C ILE A 4 8.04 3.50 6.13
N VAL A 5 6.79 3.79 5.78
CA VAL A 5 5.77 2.77 5.48
C VAL A 5 5.63 2.64 3.98
N LEU A 6 5.82 1.42 3.48
CA LEU A 6 5.68 1.07 2.07
C LEU A 6 4.47 0.14 1.89
N ALA A 7 3.53 0.54 1.04
CA ALA A 7 2.48 -0.36 0.59
C ALA A 7 3.09 -1.42 -0.36
N PHE A 8 3.04 -2.68 0.05
CA PHE A 8 3.74 -3.78 -0.60
C PHE A 8 2.75 -4.77 -1.22
N SER A 9 2.77 -4.88 -2.54
CA SER A 9 1.92 -5.82 -3.29
C SER A 9 2.63 -7.12 -3.68
N GLY A 10 3.93 -7.22 -3.45
CA GLY A 10 4.75 -8.36 -3.91
C GLY A 10 5.14 -8.32 -5.39
N GLY A 11 4.70 -7.30 -6.11
CA GLY A 11 5.12 -7.06 -7.50
C GLY A 11 6.58 -6.61 -7.60
N LEU A 12 7.07 -6.51 -8.84
CA LEU A 12 8.46 -6.14 -9.13
C LEU A 12 8.81 -4.77 -8.56
N ASP A 13 7.97 -3.77 -8.80
CA ASP A 13 8.21 -2.38 -8.40
C ASP A 13 8.30 -2.23 -6.89
N THR A 14 7.33 -2.78 -6.16
CA THR A 14 7.32 -2.70 -4.70
C THR A 14 8.44 -3.53 -4.06
N SER A 15 8.86 -4.63 -4.71
CA SER A 15 10.01 -5.43 -4.28
C SER A 15 11.33 -4.69 -4.46
N PHE A 16 11.47 -3.91 -5.52
CA PHE A 16 12.64 -3.06 -5.76
C PHE A 16 12.71 -1.87 -4.77
N CYS A 17 11.56 -1.31 -4.41
CA CYS A 17 11.50 -0.16 -3.49
C CYS A 17 12.07 -0.48 -2.10
N ILE A 18 11.98 -1.73 -1.62
CA ILE A 18 12.48 -2.09 -0.29
C ILE A 18 13.99 -1.87 -0.18
N PRO A 19 14.86 -2.57 -0.98
CA PRO A 19 16.30 -2.37 -0.90
C PRO A 19 16.71 -0.94 -1.24
N TYR A 20 16.05 -0.31 -2.23
CA TYR A 20 16.32 1.07 -2.60
C TYR A 20 16.12 2.04 -1.43
N LEU A 21 15.02 1.93 -0.68
CA LEU A 21 14.75 2.79 0.47
C LEU A 21 15.73 2.52 1.62
N ILE A 22 16.16 1.26 1.80
CA ILE A 22 17.19 0.91 2.78
C ILE A 22 18.52 1.57 2.45
N GLU A 23 18.94 1.57 1.19
CA GLU A 23 20.15 2.27 0.71
C GLU A 23 20.08 3.79 0.96
N GLN A 24 18.87 4.37 0.91
CA GLN A 24 18.63 5.78 1.27
C GLN A 24 18.63 6.04 2.79
N GLY A 25 18.88 5.02 3.62
CA GLY A 25 18.97 5.14 5.08
C GLY A 25 17.63 5.10 5.81
N TYR A 26 16.59 4.54 5.19
CA TYR A 26 15.29 4.35 5.85
C TYR A 26 15.15 2.98 6.50
N GLU A 27 14.47 2.93 7.62
CA GLU A 27 13.94 1.69 8.20
C GLU A 27 12.57 1.40 7.57
N VAL A 28 12.52 0.39 6.68
CA VAL A 28 11.33 0.10 5.88
C VAL A 28 10.37 -0.82 6.63
N HIS A 29 9.13 -0.36 6.79
CA HIS A 29 8.01 -1.13 7.30
C HIS A 29 7.02 -1.37 6.17
N THR A 30 6.77 -2.61 5.81
CA THR A 30 5.86 -2.95 4.71
C THR A 30 4.46 -3.27 5.20
N LEU A 31 3.46 -2.88 4.42
CA LEU A 31 2.05 -3.14 4.64
C LEU A 31 1.45 -3.77 3.39
N PHE A 32 0.86 -4.94 3.53
CA PHE A 32 -0.01 -5.53 2.52
C PHE A 32 -1.48 -5.39 2.95
N VAL A 33 -2.30 -4.84 2.06
CA VAL A 33 -3.73 -4.66 2.29
C VAL A 33 -4.48 -5.65 1.39
N ASN A 34 -5.04 -6.69 2.01
CA ASN A 34 -5.83 -7.68 1.30
C ASN A 34 -7.25 -7.15 1.08
N THR A 35 -7.59 -6.89 -0.17
CA THR A 35 -8.91 -6.43 -0.62
C THR A 35 -9.82 -7.59 -1.04
N GLY A 36 -9.38 -8.83 -0.86
CA GLY A 36 -10.03 -10.06 -1.30
C GLY A 36 -9.26 -10.75 -2.43
N GLY A 37 -9.48 -12.04 -2.59
CA GLY A 37 -8.88 -12.82 -3.67
C GLY A 37 -7.48 -13.36 -3.43
N ILE A 38 -6.89 -13.14 -2.25
CA ILE A 38 -5.59 -13.69 -1.86
C ILE A 38 -5.75 -14.64 -0.68
N SER A 39 -5.18 -15.83 -0.80
CA SER A 39 -5.20 -16.85 0.23
C SER A 39 -4.23 -16.56 1.38
N ILE A 40 -4.46 -17.18 2.53
CA ILE A 40 -3.57 -17.07 3.70
C ILE A 40 -2.15 -17.57 3.38
N SER A 41 -2.00 -18.56 2.51
CA SER A 41 -0.70 -19.04 2.07
C SER A 41 0.07 -18.00 1.26
N GLU A 42 -0.60 -17.31 0.37
CA GLU A 42 -0.02 -16.21 -0.42
C GLU A 42 0.35 -15.02 0.45
N GLU A 43 -0.46 -14.66 1.46
CA GLU A 43 -0.09 -13.64 2.44
C GLU A 43 1.20 -13.99 3.20
N LYS A 44 1.38 -15.26 3.55
CA LYS A 44 2.63 -15.74 4.18
C LYS A 44 3.83 -15.62 3.24
N HIS A 45 3.65 -15.97 1.96
CA HIS A 45 4.69 -15.80 0.96
C HIS A 45 5.10 -14.33 0.78
N LEU A 46 4.13 -13.43 0.74
CA LEU A 46 4.37 -11.99 0.68
C LEU A 46 5.13 -11.48 1.91
N SER A 47 4.74 -11.93 3.09
CA SER A 47 5.42 -11.59 4.35
C SER A 47 6.88 -12.04 4.35
N ASN A 48 7.13 -13.30 3.96
CA ASN A 48 8.48 -13.85 3.88
C ASN A 48 9.33 -13.09 2.86
N ARG A 49 8.77 -12.80 1.69
CA ARG A 49 9.46 -12.04 0.64
C ARG A 49 9.82 -10.63 1.10
N ALA A 50 8.90 -9.92 1.76
CA ALA A 50 9.16 -8.58 2.29
C ALA A 50 10.33 -8.58 3.29
N ILE A 51 10.37 -9.54 4.20
CA ILE A 51 11.46 -9.67 5.18
C ILE A 51 12.78 -10.07 4.52
N GLN A 52 12.76 -10.98 3.54
CA GLN A 52 13.95 -11.38 2.78
C GLN A 52 14.56 -10.20 2.01
N LEU A 53 13.74 -9.27 1.52
CA LEU A 53 14.19 -8.03 0.86
C LEU A 53 14.75 -6.98 1.83
N GLY A 54 14.65 -7.22 3.14
CA GLY A 54 15.23 -6.36 4.16
C GLY A 54 14.22 -5.48 4.92
N ALA A 55 12.92 -5.67 4.73
CA ALA A 55 11.93 -4.94 5.51
C ALA A 55 12.05 -5.29 7.00
N LYS A 56 12.02 -4.26 7.86
CA LYS A 56 12.13 -4.43 9.32
C LYS A 56 10.93 -5.17 9.91
N LYS A 57 9.73 -4.84 9.40
CA LYS A 57 8.47 -5.50 9.76
C LYS A 57 7.55 -5.52 8.57
N HIS A 58 6.75 -6.56 8.49
CA HIS A 58 5.65 -6.68 7.54
C HIS A 58 4.33 -6.82 8.27
N LYS A 59 3.27 -6.23 7.73
CA LYS A 59 1.92 -6.32 8.28
C LYS A 59 0.92 -6.63 7.18
N ASN A 60 0.09 -7.64 7.38
CA ASN A 60 -1.09 -7.92 6.55
C ASN A 60 -2.33 -7.32 7.21
N VAL A 61 -3.19 -6.69 6.42
CA VAL A 61 -4.49 -6.18 6.86
C VAL A 61 -5.54 -6.61 5.86
N ASN A 62 -6.55 -7.35 6.32
CA ASN A 62 -7.70 -7.69 5.51
C ASN A 62 -8.74 -6.56 5.61
N VAL A 63 -9.15 -6.03 4.47
CA VAL A 63 -10.14 -4.95 4.35
C VAL A 63 -11.32 -5.31 3.47
N GLU A 64 -11.53 -6.60 3.18
CA GLU A 64 -12.56 -7.09 2.26
C GLU A 64 -13.95 -6.58 2.63
N THR A 65 -14.34 -6.70 3.90
CA THR A 65 -15.63 -6.19 4.38
C THR A 65 -15.73 -4.67 4.26
N LYS A 66 -14.64 -3.96 4.59
CA LYS A 66 -14.61 -2.49 4.45
C LYS A 66 -14.68 -2.05 2.99
N LEU A 67 -14.02 -2.78 2.09
CA LEU A 67 -14.09 -2.52 0.67
C LEU A 67 -15.54 -2.66 0.17
N TRP A 68 -16.23 -3.72 0.58
CA TRP A 68 -17.62 -3.93 0.23
C TRP A 68 -18.50 -2.79 0.74
N ASP A 69 -18.50 -2.54 2.05
CA ASP A 69 -19.44 -1.61 2.69
C ASP A 69 -19.15 -0.14 2.37
N GLN A 70 -17.89 0.25 2.33
CA GLN A 70 -17.50 1.66 2.25
C GLN A 70 -17.17 2.12 0.84
N VAL A 71 -16.90 1.21 -0.08
CA VAL A 71 -16.47 1.55 -1.44
C VAL A 71 -17.40 0.96 -2.49
N LEU A 72 -17.56 -0.37 -2.52
CA LEU A 72 -18.29 -1.03 -3.59
C LEU A 72 -19.80 -0.75 -3.52
N VAL A 73 -20.41 -0.86 -2.36
CA VAL A 73 -21.85 -0.60 -2.19
C VAL A 73 -22.20 0.84 -2.58
N PRO A 74 -21.55 1.88 -2.04
CA PRO A 74 -21.80 3.26 -2.47
C PRO A 74 -21.52 3.50 -3.95
N LEU A 75 -20.49 2.87 -4.51
CA LEU A 75 -20.16 2.98 -5.93
C LEU A 75 -21.26 2.40 -6.83
N ILE A 76 -21.78 1.24 -6.46
CA ILE A 76 -22.89 0.58 -7.21
C ILE A 76 -24.13 1.45 -7.13
N PHE A 77 -24.51 1.92 -5.94
CA PHE A 77 -25.71 2.76 -5.77
C PHE A 77 -25.61 4.12 -6.46
N SER A 78 -24.42 4.70 -6.53
CA SER A 78 -24.22 5.98 -7.21
C SER A 78 -24.24 5.87 -8.73
N GLY A 79 -24.03 4.67 -9.29
CA GLY A 79 -23.88 4.46 -10.74
C GLY A 79 -22.68 5.24 -11.32
N ALA A 80 -21.72 5.62 -10.50
CA ALA A 80 -20.59 6.44 -10.93
C ALA A 80 -19.71 5.70 -11.94
N LEU A 81 -19.46 6.35 -13.06
CA LEU A 81 -18.62 5.82 -14.12
C LEU A 81 -17.42 6.75 -14.35
N TYR A 82 -16.25 6.16 -14.56
CA TYR A 82 -15.08 6.89 -15.02
C TYR A 82 -15.27 7.25 -16.50
N GLN A 83 -15.20 8.54 -16.82
CA GLN A 83 -15.42 9.07 -18.17
C GLN A 83 -16.77 8.63 -18.80
N ASN A 84 -17.79 8.38 -17.98
CA ASN A 84 -19.11 7.89 -18.40
C ASN A 84 -19.07 6.57 -19.20
N ARG A 85 -18.04 5.74 -19.03
CA ARG A 85 -17.86 4.52 -19.82
C ARG A 85 -17.73 3.26 -18.99
N TYR A 86 -16.98 3.27 -17.90
CA TYR A 86 -16.71 2.07 -17.10
C TYR A 86 -16.60 2.39 -15.60
N PRO A 87 -16.84 1.41 -14.73
CA PRO A 87 -16.74 1.61 -13.29
C PRO A 87 -15.36 2.09 -12.86
N VAL A 88 -15.29 2.82 -11.74
CA VAL A 88 -14.01 3.28 -11.16
C VAL A 88 -13.26 2.08 -10.58
N LEU A 89 -12.24 1.60 -11.30
CA LEU A 89 -11.52 0.37 -10.97
C LEU A 89 -10.46 0.51 -9.87
N CYS A 90 -10.06 1.74 -9.55
CA CYS A 90 -8.98 2.01 -8.57
C CYS A 90 -9.50 2.49 -7.22
N SER A 91 -10.76 2.24 -6.90
CA SER A 91 -11.40 2.70 -5.66
C SER A 91 -10.86 2.03 -4.39
N ASP A 92 -10.27 0.84 -4.51
CA ASP A 92 -9.59 0.11 -3.45
C ASP A 92 -8.36 0.85 -2.91
N ARG A 93 -7.74 1.69 -3.72
CA ARG A 93 -6.56 2.50 -3.32
C ARG A 93 -6.85 3.41 -2.14
N TYR A 94 -8.08 3.90 -2.01
CA TYR A 94 -8.48 4.68 -0.85
C TYR A 94 -8.26 3.92 0.47
N LEU A 95 -8.61 2.64 0.52
CA LEU A 95 -8.42 1.81 1.71
C LEU A 95 -6.94 1.50 1.95
N ILE A 96 -6.17 1.26 0.90
CA ILE A 96 -4.73 1.02 1.01
C ILE A 96 -4.03 2.23 1.63
N VAL A 97 -4.33 3.43 1.14
CA VAL A 97 -3.77 4.67 1.69
C VAL A 97 -4.23 4.90 3.13
N SER A 98 -5.52 4.68 3.42
CA SER A 98 -6.08 4.82 4.77
C SER A 98 -5.38 3.91 5.79
N GLU A 99 -5.19 2.63 5.47
CA GLU A 99 -4.50 1.68 6.36
C GLU A 99 -3.00 2.01 6.48
N SER A 100 -2.38 2.50 5.41
CA SER A 100 -1.00 2.98 5.43
C SER A 100 -0.82 4.18 6.35
N ILE A 101 -1.72 5.16 6.31
CA ILE A 101 -1.71 6.32 7.22
C ILE A 101 -1.90 5.88 8.68
N LYS A 102 -2.80 4.92 8.96
CA LYS A 102 -2.96 4.38 10.31
C LYS A 102 -1.67 3.74 10.83
N LEU A 103 -0.95 3.02 9.98
CA LEU A 103 0.33 2.43 10.34
C LEU A 103 1.40 3.51 10.57
N CYS A 104 1.44 4.55 9.74
CA CYS A 104 2.33 5.70 9.93
C CYS A 104 2.11 6.37 11.29
N LYS A 105 0.86 6.63 11.65
CA LYS A 105 0.51 7.19 12.97
C LYS A 105 0.98 6.29 14.12
N LYS A 106 0.78 4.98 13.99
CA LYS A 106 1.22 3.99 15.00
C LYS A 106 2.74 3.94 15.16
N LEU A 107 3.49 4.11 14.08
CA LEU A 107 4.96 4.10 14.07
C LEU A 107 5.57 5.47 14.35
N ASN A 108 4.72 6.50 14.51
CA ASN A 108 5.13 7.90 14.67
C ASN A 108 6.08 8.35 13.55
N THR A 109 5.72 8.07 12.30
CA THR A 109 6.47 8.47 11.11
C THR A 109 5.62 9.32 10.17
N LYS A 110 6.28 10.21 9.44
CA LYS A 110 5.67 11.06 8.42
C LYS A 110 5.93 10.56 6.99
N TYR A 111 6.74 9.52 6.85
CA TYR A 111 7.15 9.02 5.55
C TYR A 111 6.27 7.81 5.15
N ILE A 112 5.62 7.96 4.03
CA ILE A 112 4.78 6.94 3.42
C ILE A 112 5.12 6.86 1.93
N ASP A 113 5.24 5.64 1.42
CA ASP A 113 5.26 5.37 -0.02
C ASP A 113 3.99 4.61 -0.39
N PRO A 114 2.98 5.32 -0.94
CA PRO A 114 1.64 4.78 -1.08
C PRO A 114 1.42 3.90 -2.30
N ILE A 115 2.37 3.54 -3.05
CA ILE A 115 2.39 2.71 -4.26
C ILE A 115 3.13 3.44 -5.38
N PRO A 116 4.13 2.87 -6.00
CA PRO A 116 4.72 3.40 -7.22
C PRO A 116 3.71 3.30 -8.36
N CYS A 117 2.87 4.31 -8.51
CA CYS A 117 2.11 4.52 -9.72
C CYS A 117 3.00 5.25 -10.71
N ASN A 118 3.70 4.52 -11.54
CA ASN A 118 4.63 4.97 -12.56
C ASN A 118 6.02 5.43 -12.07
N PHE A 119 7.00 4.77 -12.60
CA PHE A 119 8.44 4.95 -12.48
C PHE A 119 8.97 6.34 -12.94
N GLN A 120 8.13 7.37 -12.97
CA GLN A 120 8.52 8.73 -13.36
C GLN A 120 8.70 9.70 -12.18
N TYR A 121 8.71 9.22 -10.94
CA TYR A 121 8.90 10.09 -9.79
C TYR A 121 10.38 10.28 -9.47
N LYS A 122 10.88 11.49 -9.78
CA LYS A 122 12.15 11.98 -9.24
C LYS A 122 12.13 11.99 -7.72
N PRO A 123 13.25 11.65 -7.03
CA PRO A 123 13.32 11.56 -5.57
C PRO A 123 13.02 12.85 -4.79
N SER A 124 12.84 13.98 -5.48
CA SER A 124 12.61 15.28 -4.85
C SER A 124 11.16 15.53 -4.38
N PHE A 125 10.24 14.58 -4.54
CA PHE A 125 8.81 14.79 -4.25
C PHE A 125 8.28 14.03 -3.02
N PHE A 126 9.12 13.33 -2.26
CA PHE A 126 8.69 12.59 -1.07
C PHE A 126 8.56 13.43 0.21
N SER A 127 8.36 14.73 0.10
CA SER A 127 8.05 15.59 1.24
C SER A 127 6.55 15.91 1.30
N HIS A 128 5.69 14.93 1.27
CA HIS A 128 4.30 15.17 1.69
C HIS A 128 4.18 14.92 3.19
N THR A 129 4.28 16.00 3.91
CA THR A 129 3.83 16.13 5.30
C THR A 129 2.35 15.78 5.38
N CYS A 130 2.01 14.68 6.06
CA CYS A 130 0.68 14.49 6.62
C CYS A 130 0.47 15.43 7.80
#